data_0ad61628acbb5f8228c9de1db5193884
#
_entry.id   0ad61628acbb5f8228c9de1db5193884
#
_cell.length_a   1.000
_cell.length_b   1.000
_cell.length_c   1.000
_cell.angle_alpha   90.00
_cell.angle_beta   90.00
_cell.angle_gamma   90.00
#
_symmetry.space_group_name_H-M   'P 1'
#
loop_
_entity.id
_entity.type
_entity.pdbx_description
1 polymer ?
#
loop_
_entity_poly.entity_id
_entity_poly.type
_entity_poly.pdbx_seq_one_letter_code
_entity_poly.pdbx_strand_id
1 'polypeptide(L)'
;IMLNNPGKTCNYQGWDLVINPAVYHIGIPTISGTGAEVSRTTVLTGPEKKLGINSDYTPFNQVVLDPELTNGVPKDQWFYTGMDCYIHCVE
;
A
#
# COMPACT_ATOMS: atom_id res chain seq x y z
N ILE A 1 -4.72 7.08 8.52
CA ILE A 1 -5.11 8.38 7.92
C ILE A 1 -6.44 8.85 8.49
N MET A 2 -7.49 8.05 8.41
CA MET A 2 -8.85 8.49 8.78
C MET A 2 -9.02 8.88 10.24
N LEU A 3 -8.21 8.36 11.15
CA LEU A 3 -8.26 8.77 12.57
C LEU A 3 -7.93 10.25 12.78
N ASN A 4 -7.07 10.80 11.94
CA ASN A 4 -6.59 12.18 12.06
C ASN A 4 -7.13 13.11 10.97
N ASN A 5 -7.91 12.58 10.02
CA ASN A 5 -8.46 13.33 8.92
C ASN A 5 -9.97 13.07 8.83
N PRO A 6 -10.81 14.10 9.05
CA PRO A 6 -12.27 13.93 9.09
C PRO A 6 -12.86 13.70 7.70
N GLY A 7 -14.06 13.16 7.66
CA GLY A 7 -14.83 12.96 6.45
C GLY A 7 -14.78 11.53 5.92
N LYS A 8 -15.05 11.37 4.62
CA LYS A 8 -15.04 10.08 3.93
C LYS A 8 -13.71 9.84 3.26
N THR A 9 -13.30 8.57 3.14
CA THR A 9 -12.06 8.19 2.46
C THR A 9 -11.99 8.68 1.02
N CYS A 10 -13.11 8.69 0.31
CA CYS A 10 -13.17 9.18 -1.08
C CYS A 10 -12.82 10.66 -1.23
N ASN A 11 -12.92 11.46 -0.17
CA ASN A 11 -12.54 12.87 -0.20
C ASN A 11 -11.02 13.07 -0.33
N TYR A 12 -10.24 12.04 -0.01
CA TYR A 12 -8.77 12.09 -0.03
C TYR A 12 -8.15 11.34 -1.23
N GLN A 13 -8.99 10.78 -2.10
CA GLN A 13 -8.53 10.15 -3.34
C GLN A 13 -8.00 11.22 -4.30
N GLY A 14 -6.72 11.13 -4.61
CA GLY A 14 -6.00 12.08 -5.44
C GLY A 14 -4.58 12.30 -4.94
N TRP A 15 -4.02 13.45 -5.26
CA TRP A 15 -2.65 13.81 -4.93
C TRP A 15 -2.59 14.82 -3.79
N ASP A 16 -1.92 14.43 -2.70
CA ASP A 16 -1.59 15.31 -1.56
C ASP A 16 -2.82 16.00 -0.92
N LEU A 17 -3.96 15.30 -0.92
CA LEU A 17 -5.21 15.78 -0.30
C LEU A 17 -5.29 15.49 1.20
N VAL A 18 -4.44 14.63 1.72
CA VAL A 18 -4.36 14.31 3.14
C VAL A 18 -3.65 15.44 3.87
N ILE A 19 -4.32 16.06 4.83
CA ILE A 19 -3.83 17.26 5.52
C ILE A 19 -3.01 16.91 6.75
N ASN A 20 -3.49 15.99 7.57
CA ASN A 20 -2.87 15.62 8.83
C ASN A 20 -2.13 14.29 8.72
N PRO A 21 -0.96 14.13 9.40
CA PRO A 21 -0.25 12.86 9.43
C PRO A 21 -1.13 11.71 9.92
N ALA A 22 -0.88 10.51 9.39
CA ALA A 22 -1.49 9.29 9.90
C ALA A 22 -0.96 8.96 11.29
N VAL A 23 -1.72 8.16 12.03
CA VAL A 23 -1.20 7.54 13.26
C VAL A 23 0.03 6.69 12.93
N TYR A 24 0.92 6.52 13.89
CA TYR A 24 2.08 5.63 13.73
C TYR A 24 1.59 4.22 13.37
N HIS A 25 2.08 3.67 12.28
CA HIS A 25 1.64 2.37 11.78
C HIS A 25 2.81 1.56 11.22
N ILE A 26 2.70 0.25 11.38
CA ILE A 26 3.73 -0.72 11.02
C ILE A 26 3.16 -1.65 9.95
N GLY A 27 3.92 -1.85 8.87
CA GLY A 27 3.61 -2.80 7.81
C GLY A 27 4.41 -4.09 7.96
N ILE A 28 3.73 -5.23 7.83
CA ILE A 28 4.35 -6.55 7.86
C ILE A 28 3.85 -7.30 6.61
N PRO A 29 4.54 -7.20 5.46
CA PRO A 29 4.10 -7.87 4.25
C PRO A 29 4.29 -9.38 4.35
N THR A 30 3.34 -10.12 3.81
CA THR A 30 3.33 -11.59 3.76
C THR A 30 3.52 -12.15 2.36
N ILE A 31 3.73 -11.27 1.39
CA ILE A 31 4.02 -11.60 -0.01
C ILE A 31 4.89 -10.49 -0.59
N SER A 32 5.82 -10.84 -1.48
CA SER A 32 6.58 -9.86 -2.26
C SER A 32 5.90 -9.59 -3.60
N GLY A 33 6.01 -8.36 -4.11
CA GLY A 33 5.42 -8.01 -5.40
C GLY A 33 5.36 -6.51 -5.60
N THR A 34 4.27 -5.88 -5.20
CA THR A 34 3.97 -4.47 -5.50
C THR A 34 4.83 -3.45 -4.76
N GLY A 35 5.50 -3.83 -3.68
CA GLY A 35 6.20 -2.86 -2.82
C GLY A 35 5.26 -1.91 -2.07
N ALA A 36 4.02 -2.34 -1.84
CA ALA A 36 2.99 -1.53 -1.18
C ALA A 36 3.41 -1.02 0.20
N GLU A 37 4.28 -1.75 0.90
CA GLU A 37 4.78 -1.39 2.22
C GLU A 37 5.64 -0.11 2.25
N VAL A 38 6.16 0.30 1.10
CA VAL A 38 6.95 1.53 0.96
C VAL A 38 6.34 2.55 0.01
N SER A 39 5.15 2.27 -0.52
CA SER A 39 4.47 3.14 -1.49
C SER A 39 3.76 4.31 -0.81
N ARG A 40 3.78 5.47 -1.48
CA ARG A 40 2.93 6.63 -1.12
C ARG A 40 1.47 6.43 -1.49
N THR A 41 1.15 5.42 -2.28
CA THR A 41 -0.17 5.22 -2.85
C THR A 41 -0.93 4.13 -2.13
N THR A 42 -2.14 4.46 -1.70
CA THR A 42 -3.13 3.50 -1.19
C THR A 42 -4.32 3.49 -2.12
N VAL A 43 -4.61 2.36 -2.75
CA VAL A 43 -5.68 2.25 -3.73
C VAL A 43 -6.96 1.73 -3.08
N LEU A 44 -8.02 2.50 -3.21
CA LEU A 44 -9.33 2.20 -2.63
C LEU A 44 -10.41 2.20 -3.71
N THR A 45 -11.41 1.33 -3.53
CA THR A 45 -12.60 1.35 -4.37
C THR A 45 -13.47 2.53 -3.94
N GLY A 46 -13.62 3.48 -4.83
CA GLY A 46 -14.50 4.64 -4.64
C GLY A 46 -15.92 4.36 -5.15
N PRO A 47 -16.82 5.35 -5.02
CA PRO A 47 -18.21 5.20 -5.45
C PRO A 47 -18.37 4.95 -6.94
N GLU A 48 -17.51 5.52 -7.76
CA GLU A 48 -17.60 5.39 -9.23
C GLU A 48 -16.45 4.55 -9.80
N LYS A 49 -15.25 4.69 -9.25
CA LYS A 49 -14.06 3.99 -9.76
C LYS A 49 -13.02 3.78 -8.65
N LYS A 50 -12.08 2.91 -8.94
CA LYS A 50 -10.92 2.63 -8.09
C LYS A 50 -9.91 3.77 -8.25
N LEU A 51 -9.59 4.47 -7.17
CA LEU A 51 -8.65 5.59 -7.14
C LEU A 51 -7.66 5.46 -5.99
N GLY A 52 -6.49 6.05 -6.17
CA GLY A 52 -5.45 6.09 -5.15
C GLY A 52 -5.51 7.34 -4.27
N ILE A 53 -5.19 7.16 -3.01
CA ILE A 53 -4.75 8.25 -2.13
C ILE A 53 -3.23 8.31 -2.24
N ASN A 54 -2.69 9.43 -2.72
CA ASN A 54 -1.25 9.65 -2.86
C ASN A 54 -0.83 10.73 -1.88
N SER A 55 -0.05 10.36 -0.88
CA SER A 55 0.39 11.26 0.17
C SER A 55 1.67 10.77 0.82
N ASP A 56 2.49 11.70 1.33
CA ASP A 56 3.66 11.37 2.15
C ASP A 56 3.28 10.78 3.51
N TYR A 57 1.99 10.83 3.89
CA TYR A 57 1.47 10.25 5.13
C TYR A 57 0.93 8.82 4.96
N THR A 58 0.89 8.27 3.74
CA THR A 58 0.44 6.90 3.49
C THR A 58 1.48 5.82 3.78
N PRO A 59 2.79 6.01 3.51
CA PRO A 59 3.78 4.99 3.81
C PRO A 59 3.78 4.61 5.28
N PHE A 60 4.09 3.36 5.57
CA PHE A 60 4.26 2.89 6.94
C PHE A 60 5.44 3.59 7.61
N ASN A 61 5.32 3.88 8.90
CA ASN A 61 6.41 4.45 9.69
C ASN A 61 7.54 3.44 9.90
N GLN A 62 7.19 2.15 9.96
CA GLN A 62 8.11 1.04 10.11
C GLN A 62 7.63 -0.13 9.27
N VAL A 63 8.58 -0.86 8.67
CA VAL A 63 8.29 -2.08 7.91
C VAL A 63 9.11 -3.22 8.52
N VAL A 64 8.44 -4.34 8.78
CA VAL A 64 9.09 -5.56 9.24
C VAL A 64 9.03 -6.59 8.11
N LEU A 65 10.18 -6.98 7.59
CA LEU A 65 10.31 -7.98 6.54
C LEU A 65 10.77 -9.31 7.14
N ASP A 66 9.85 -10.25 7.21
CA ASP A 66 10.11 -11.60 7.67
C ASP A 66 9.85 -12.59 6.53
N PRO A 67 10.90 -13.18 5.92
CA PRO A 67 10.73 -14.09 4.80
C PRO A 67 9.96 -15.38 5.16
N GLU A 68 9.92 -15.78 6.41
CA GLU A 68 9.14 -16.95 6.83
C GLU A 68 7.64 -16.75 6.65
N LEU A 69 7.16 -15.51 6.70
CA LEU A 69 5.75 -15.19 6.50
C LEU A 69 5.28 -15.41 5.04
N THR A 70 6.20 -15.60 4.11
CA THR A 70 5.88 -15.87 2.70
C THR A 70 5.79 -17.35 2.38
N ASN A 71 6.13 -18.26 3.31
CA ASN A 71 6.19 -19.70 3.07
C ASN A 71 4.83 -20.32 2.69
N GLY A 72 3.72 -19.73 3.13
CA GLY A 72 2.37 -20.21 2.83
C GLY A 72 1.79 -19.72 1.51
N VAL A 73 2.51 -18.91 0.75
CA VAL A 73 2.02 -18.36 -0.52
C VAL A 73 1.92 -19.47 -1.57
N PRO A 74 0.75 -19.65 -2.24
CA PRO A 74 0.61 -20.59 -3.34
C PRO A 74 1.62 -20.33 -4.46
N LYS A 75 2.12 -21.41 -5.08
CA LYS A 75 3.20 -21.34 -6.09
C LYS A 75 2.88 -20.41 -7.25
N ASP A 76 1.66 -20.47 -7.77
CA ASP A 76 1.25 -19.60 -8.88
C ASP A 76 1.20 -18.13 -8.47
N GLN A 77 0.68 -17.86 -7.28
CA GLN A 77 0.64 -16.51 -6.73
C GLN A 77 2.06 -15.97 -6.47
N TRP A 78 2.94 -16.80 -5.95
CA TRP A 78 4.35 -16.45 -5.77
C TRP A 78 5.00 -16.07 -7.12
N PHE A 79 4.73 -16.83 -8.18
CA PHE A 79 5.21 -16.53 -9.53
C PHE A 79 4.67 -15.18 -10.04
N TYR A 80 3.35 -14.97 -9.95
CA TYR A 80 2.73 -13.74 -10.46
C TYR A 80 3.23 -12.50 -9.73
N THR A 81 3.36 -12.54 -8.41
CA THR A 81 3.87 -11.41 -7.64
C THR A 81 5.36 -11.19 -7.82
N GLY A 82 6.12 -12.25 -8.06
CA GLY A 82 7.53 -12.16 -8.44
C GLY A 82 7.71 -11.48 -9.79
N MET A 83 6.87 -11.79 -10.77
CA MET A 83 6.85 -11.12 -12.07
C MET A 83 6.41 -9.66 -11.96
N ASP A 84 5.45 -9.37 -11.11
CA ASP A 84 5.03 -7.99 -10.81
C ASP A 84 6.22 -7.17 -10.28
N CYS A 85 6.94 -7.71 -9.31
CA CYS A 85 8.15 -7.09 -8.78
C CYS A 85 9.21 -6.85 -9.88
N TYR A 86 9.43 -7.86 -10.72
CA TYR A 86 10.38 -7.76 -11.83
C TYR A 86 10.01 -6.65 -12.80
N ILE A 87 8.75 -6.58 -13.22
CA ILE A 87 8.26 -5.57 -14.15
C ILE A 87 8.41 -4.16 -13.55
N HIS A 88 8.06 -3.98 -12.28
CA HIS A 88 8.26 -2.70 -11.59
C HIS A 88 9.74 -2.26 -11.59
N CYS A 89 10.67 -3.20 -11.48
CA CYS A 89 12.10 -2.87 -11.53
C CYS A 89 12.60 -2.50 -12.93
N VAL A 90 11.94 -2.99 -13.98
CA VAL A 90 12.32 -2.75 -15.39
C VAL A 90 11.71 -1.47 -15.94
N GLU A 91 10.57 -1.07 -15.45
CA GLU A 91 9.92 0.20 -15.82
C GLU A 91 10.77 1.41 -15.40
#